data_445c9084533bd4509310e1a86df70f4a
#
_entry.id   445c9084533bd4509310e1a86df70f4a
#
_cell.length_a   1.000
_cell.length_b   1.000
_cell.length_c   1.000
_cell.angle_alpha   90.00
_cell.angle_beta   90.00
_cell.angle_gamma   90.00
#
_symmetry.space_group_name_H-M   'P 1'
#
loop_
_entity.id
_entity.type
_entity.pdbx_description
1 polymer ?
#
loop_
_entity_poly.entity_id
_entity_poly.type
_entity_poly.pdbx_seq_one_letter_code
_entity_poly.pdbx_strand_id
1 'polypeptide(L)' 'MMTDPIADLFTRIRNGQMVRHPRVDVPGSKMKSRIVEILKEEGYIKNFRYYEDGKQGVLRVYLKYQNEEPVIRGIKRIS' A
#
# COMPACT_ATOMS: atom_id res chain seq x y z
N MET A 1 -19.91 -5.94 -11.18
CA MET A 1 -18.51 -5.62 -11.07
C MET A 1 -17.90 -6.11 -9.77
N MET A 2 -16.77 -6.71 -9.86
CA MET A 2 -16.13 -7.27 -8.71
C MET A 2 -15.14 -6.30 -8.10
N THR A 3 -15.18 -6.11 -6.81
CA THR A 3 -14.19 -5.32 -6.12
C THR A 3 -13.22 -6.26 -5.45
N ASP A 4 -11.95 -6.02 -5.69
CA ASP A 4 -10.89 -6.80 -5.08
C ASP A 4 -10.11 -5.88 -4.16
N PRO A 5 -10.22 -6.06 -2.84
CA PRO A 5 -9.51 -5.18 -1.90
C PRO A 5 -8.01 -5.18 -2.10
N ILE A 6 -7.46 -6.31 -2.53
CA ILE A 6 -6.03 -6.40 -2.77
C ILE A 6 -5.64 -5.61 -3.99
N ALA A 7 -6.42 -5.74 -5.07
CA ALA A 7 -6.16 -4.97 -6.28
C ALA A 7 -6.30 -3.49 -6.02
N ASP A 8 -7.28 -3.10 -5.21
CA ASP A 8 -7.48 -1.70 -4.86
C ASP A 8 -6.28 -1.16 -4.09
N LEU A 9 -5.76 -1.96 -3.16
CA LEU A 9 -4.59 -1.56 -2.39
C LEU A 9 -3.39 -1.29 -3.30
N PHE A 10 -3.11 -2.22 -4.21
CA PHE A 10 -1.98 -2.05 -5.12
C PHE A 10 -2.18 -0.88 -6.07
N THR A 11 -3.42 -0.66 -6.50
CA THR A 11 -3.71 0.47 -7.36
C THR A 11 -3.43 1.80 -6.65
N ARG A 12 -3.82 1.91 -5.40
CA ARG A 12 -3.56 3.12 -4.62
C ARG A 12 -2.08 3.34 -4.41
N ILE A 13 -1.35 2.27 -4.12
CA ILE A 13 0.09 2.36 -3.95
C ILE A 13 0.75 2.80 -5.25
N ARG A 14 0.35 2.19 -6.34
CA ARG A 14 0.91 2.50 -7.64
C ARG A 14 0.63 3.95 -8.05
N ASN A 15 -0.61 4.40 -7.85
CA ASN A 15 -0.95 5.78 -8.17
C ASN A 15 -0.16 6.76 -7.31
N GLY A 16 0.01 6.45 -6.04
CA GLY A 16 0.82 7.29 -5.17
C GLY A 16 2.26 7.37 -5.64
N GLN A 17 2.80 6.26 -6.12
CA GLN A 17 4.16 6.24 -6.63
C GLN A 17 4.31 7.06 -7.90
N MET A 18 3.29 7.07 -8.74
CA MET A 18 3.35 7.84 -9.98
C MET A 18 3.48 9.33 -9.73
N VAL A 19 2.86 9.81 -8.66
CA VAL A 19 2.97 11.23 -8.29
C VAL A 19 3.96 11.45 -7.17
N ARG A 20 4.71 10.42 -6.80
CA ARG A 20 5.79 10.50 -5.82
C ARG A 20 5.33 10.95 -4.44
N HIS A 21 4.17 10.49 -4.03
CA HIS A 21 3.69 10.73 -2.67
C HIS A 21 4.57 9.95 -1.68
N PRO A 22 4.81 10.50 -0.49
CA PRO A 22 5.55 9.74 0.53
C PRO A 22 4.71 8.64 1.14
N ARG A 23 3.40 8.75 1.07
CA ARG A 23 2.51 7.77 1.65
C ARG A 23 1.15 7.79 0.96
N VAL A 24 0.39 6.70 1.15
CA VAL A 24 -0.99 6.63 0.70
C VAL A 24 -1.85 6.10 1.84
N ASP A 25 -3.10 6.54 1.89
CA ASP A 25 -4.06 6.06 2.88
C ASP A 25 -5.09 5.19 2.19
N VAL A 26 -5.41 4.06 2.80
CA VAL A 26 -6.44 3.17 2.29
C VAL A 26 -7.36 2.80 3.44
N PRO A 27 -8.62 2.45 3.14
CA PRO A 27 -9.51 1.95 4.21
C PRO A 27 -8.91 0.73 4.86
N GLY A 28 -8.98 0.67 6.18
CA GLY A 28 -8.37 -0.43 6.92
C GLY A 28 -9.13 -1.73 6.77
N SER A 29 -8.42 -2.84 6.83
CA SER A 29 -9.01 -4.16 6.92
C SER A 29 -7.91 -5.11 7.38
N LYS A 30 -8.33 -6.24 7.94
CA LYS A 30 -7.37 -7.23 8.41
C LYS A 30 -6.55 -7.79 7.25
N MET A 31 -7.21 -8.02 6.13
CA MET A 31 -6.55 -8.57 4.96
C MET A 31 -5.49 -7.62 4.43
N LYS A 32 -5.84 -6.34 4.30
CA LYS A 32 -4.89 -5.36 3.80
C LYS A 32 -3.72 -5.16 4.77
N SER A 33 -4.01 -5.19 6.06
CA SER A 33 -2.95 -5.07 7.07
C SER A 33 -1.93 -6.20 6.93
N ARG A 34 -2.41 -7.42 6.71
CA ARG A 34 -1.51 -8.56 6.52
C ARG A 34 -0.65 -8.38 5.28
N ILE A 35 -1.26 -7.92 4.22
CA ILE A 35 -0.54 -7.76 2.96
C ILE A 35 0.54 -6.68 3.07
N VAL A 36 0.22 -5.54 3.69
CA VAL A 36 1.23 -4.49 3.83
C VAL A 36 2.33 -4.93 4.79
N GLU A 37 1.99 -5.76 5.77
CA GLU A 37 3.01 -6.32 6.66
C GLU A 37 4.01 -7.14 5.88
N ILE A 38 3.50 -7.98 4.97
CA ILE A 38 4.36 -8.78 4.10
C ILE A 38 5.17 -7.89 3.18
N LEU A 39 4.55 -6.87 2.61
CA LEU A 39 5.25 -5.95 1.73
C LEU A 39 6.40 -5.25 2.45
N LYS A 40 6.19 -4.91 3.71
CA LYS A 40 7.24 -4.29 4.50
C LYS A 40 8.37 -5.27 4.75
N GLU A 41 8.04 -6.51 5.11
CA GLU A 41 9.06 -7.53 5.36
C GLU A 41 9.89 -7.82 4.13
N GLU A 42 9.26 -7.77 2.96
CA GLU A 42 9.95 -8.02 1.71
C GLU A 42 10.68 -6.79 1.18
N GLY A 43 10.51 -5.65 1.85
CA GLY A 43 11.21 -4.44 1.46
C GLY A 43 10.57 -3.64 0.35
N TYR A 44 9.30 -3.90 0.07
CA TYR A 44 8.60 -3.16 -0.98
C TYR A 44 8.04 -1.82 -0.51
N ILE A 45 7.78 -1.68 0.78
CA ILE A 45 7.32 -0.43 1.35
C ILE A 45 8.22 -0.10 2.54
N LYS A 46 8.21 1.19 2.91
CA LYS A 46 9.07 1.64 4.00
C LYS A 46 8.49 1.25 5.35
N ASN A 47 7.18 1.46 5.52
CA ASN A 47 6.52 1.18 6.79
C ASN A 47 5.01 1.31 6.57
N PHE A 48 4.24 1.04 7.62
CA PHE A 48 2.80 1.27 7.57
C PHE A 48 2.31 1.54 8.98
N ARG A 49 1.15 2.18 9.08
CA ARG A 49 0.50 2.43 10.35
C ARG A 49 -1.00 2.30 10.20
N TYR A 50 -1.64 1.88 11.28
CA TYR A 50 -3.08 1.76 11.33
C TYR A 50 -3.62 2.82 12.27
N TYR A 51 -4.61 3.56 11.82
CA TYR A 51 -5.25 4.60 12.62
C TYR A 51 -6.72 4.28 12.79
N GLU A 52 -7.16 4.27 14.04
CA GLU A 52 -8.57 4.07 14.33
C GLU A 52 -9.35 5.33 14.01
N ASP A 53 -10.50 5.16 13.40
CA ASP A 53 -11.37 6.31 13.10
C ASP A 53 -12.80 6.05 13.56
N GLY A 54 -13.00 5.04 14.41
CA GLY A 54 -14.32 4.70 14.92
C GLY A 54 -15.11 3.80 13.99
N LYS A 55 -14.56 3.46 12.84
CA LYS A 55 -15.21 2.57 11.88
C LYS A 55 -14.22 1.48 11.53
N GLN A 56 -13.88 1.37 10.25
CA GLN A 56 -12.92 0.37 9.81
C GLN A 56 -11.48 0.81 10.00
N GLY A 57 -11.26 2.12 10.20
CA GLY A 57 -9.92 2.65 10.38
C GLY A 57 -9.29 3.02 9.07
N VAL A 58 -8.09 3.58 9.17
CA VAL A 58 -7.30 3.99 8.02
C VAL A 58 -5.94 3.32 8.10
N LEU A 59 -5.55 2.68 7.02
CA LEU A 59 -4.23 2.07 6.92
C LEU A 59 -3.35 3.00 6.10
N ARG A 60 -2.31 3.52 6.72
CA ARG A 60 -1.39 4.44 6.06
C ARG A 60 -0.13 3.69 5.66
N VAL A 61 0.15 3.68 4.37
CA VAL A 61 1.29 2.95 3.82
C VAL A 61 2.35 3.96 3.40
N TYR A 62 3.53 3.84 3.99
CA TYR A 62 4.65 4.71 3.65
C TYR A 62 5.43 4.09 2.51
N LEU A 63 5.49 4.80 1.40
CA LEU A 63 6.09 4.27 0.19
C LEU A 63 7.61 4.36 0.25
N LYS A 64 8.25 3.49 -0.51
CA LYS A 64 9.71 3.40 -0.53
C LYS A 64 10.20 3.67 -1.94
N TYR A 65 11.22 4.50 -2.03
CA TYR A 65 11.84 4.83 -3.30
C TYR A 65 13.33 4.55 -3.19
N GLN A 66 13.88 4.07 -4.28
CA GLN A 66 15.29 3.75 -4.34
C GLN A 66 15.86 4.44 -5.57
N ASN A 67 16.84 5.35 -5.37
CA ASN A 67 17.38 6.15 -6.45
C ASN A 67 16.27 6.89 -7.19
N GLU A 68 15.27 7.36 -6.43
CA GLU A 68 14.11 8.07 -6.94
C GLU A 68 13.21 7.21 -7.81
N GLU A 69 13.43 5.88 -7.79
CA GLU A 69 12.58 4.95 -8.52
C GLU A 69 11.70 4.20 -7.53
N PRO A 70 10.42 3.95 -7.86
CA PRO A 70 9.56 3.18 -6.97
C PRO A 70 10.06 1.76 -6.83
N VAL A 71 10.21 1.30 -5.59
CA VAL A 71 10.67 -0.05 -5.33
C VAL A 71 9.62 -1.07 -5.73
N ILE A 72 8.35 -0.70 -5.62
CA ILE A 72 7.26 -1.64 -5.81
C ILE A 72 6.81 -1.79 -7.27
N ARG A 73 7.56 -1.19 -8.20
CA ARG A 73 7.12 -1.17 -9.60
C ARG A 73 6.94 -2.57 -10.19
N GLY A 74 7.58 -3.57 -9.64
CA GLY A 74 7.45 -4.93 -10.15
C GLY A 74 6.17 -5.62 -9.76
N ILE A 75 5.43 -5.05 -8.82
CA ILE A 75 4.25 -5.70 -8.26
C ILE A 75 3.11 -5.82 -9.27
N LYS A 76 3.13 -4.97 -10.28
CA LYS A 76 2.08 -5.03 -11.30
C LYS A 76 2.01 -6.38 -11.99
N ARG A 77 3.05 -7.17 -11.88
CA ARG A 77 3.08 -8.49 -12.51
C ARG A 77 2.30 -9.53 -11.74
N ILE A 78 1.93 -9.19 -10.53
CA ILE A 78 1.22 -10.14 -9.67
C ILE A 78 -0.25 -10.22 -10.05
N SER A 79 -0.78 -9.18 -10.63
CA SER A 79 -2.19 -9.13 -10.98
C SER A 79 -2.52 -10.00 -12.17
#